data_2fe0d6295fbae25626ed03f8d6a5e083
#
_entry.id   2fe0d6295fbae25626ed03f8d6a5e083
#
_cell.length_a   1.000
_cell.length_b   1.000
_cell.length_c   1.000
_cell.angle_alpha   90.00
_cell.angle_beta   90.00
_cell.angle_gamma   90.00
#
_symmetry.space_group_name_H-M   'P 1'
#
loop_
_entity.id
_entity.type
_entity.pdbx_description
1 polymer ?
#
loop_
_entity_poly.entity_id
_entity_poly.type
_entity_poly.pdbx_seq_one_letter_code
_entity_poly.pdbx_strand_id
1 'polypeptide(L)'
;MDSADTRRGLPAAHRVFARNHEARGWLGRPQTFGANGAILLGDLLLSLAGEEMSALAPSRASSQTRSSAVRYARSAFDAMTTEVALGQFLDVRSENLPLPWDQEPGAAARRMQNEALSVVRHKSARYSVRHPLLIGALLAGLDPSGTTAEHLAAFGEDVGIAFQLRDDDLGVFGSPQATGKPAGDDLREGKRTVLLALTWGRCDEAGRRMLGSVLANPEATEEQIGEVAALIEDCGARAAHEEIIAAHREAGNRALERLGDEGVVSTASLEDLAVLADLLTHRVS
;
A
#
# COMPACT_ATOMS: atom_id res chain seq x y z
N MET A 1 -2.56 2.82 -11.74
CA MET A 1 -1.22 2.20 -11.84
C MET A 1 -0.22 3.32 -11.91
N ASP A 2 0.82 3.25 -11.11
CA ASP A 2 1.85 4.27 -10.98
C ASP A 2 2.48 4.57 -12.36
N SER A 3 2.42 5.83 -12.80
CA SER A 3 2.96 6.28 -14.10
C SER A 3 4.40 6.77 -13.98
N ALA A 4 5.04 6.60 -12.82
CA ALA A 4 6.39 7.07 -12.55
C ALA A 4 7.41 6.51 -13.56
N ASP A 5 8.26 7.37 -14.07
CA ASP A 5 9.30 7.04 -15.04
C ASP A 5 10.46 6.25 -14.44
N THR A 6 10.65 6.39 -13.13
CA THR A 6 11.72 5.74 -12.36
C THR A 6 11.16 5.08 -11.11
N ARG A 7 11.78 3.98 -10.68
CA ARG A 7 11.48 3.32 -9.40
C ARG A 7 12.78 2.87 -8.75
N ARG A 8 13.01 3.28 -7.50
CA ARG A 8 14.24 2.99 -6.75
C ARG A 8 15.51 3.37 -7.52
N GLY A 9 15.49 4.54 -8.18
CA GLY A 9 16.61 5.03 -8.98
C GLY A 9 16.83 4.36 -10.34
N LEU A 10 15.99 3.40 -10.71
CA LEU A 10 16.05 2.70 -12.00
C LEU A 10 14.86 3.09 -12.88
N PRO A 11 15.03 3.08 -14.23
CA PRO A 11 13.92 3.29 -15.15
C PRO A 11 12.83 2.23 -14.95
N ALA A 12 11.56 2.65 -14.92
CA ALA A 12 10.44 1.73 -14.85
C ALA A 12 10.35 0.85 -16.11
N ALA A 13 9.81 -0.38 -15.97
CA ALA A 13 9.79 -1.39 -17.05
C ALA A 13 9.17 -0.86 -18.35
N HIS A 14 8.08 -0.10 -18.28
CA HIS A 14 7.44 0.48 -19.45
C HIS A 14 8.35 1.46 -20.20
N ARG A 15 9.22 2.20 -19.50
CA ARG A 15 10.20 3.10 -20.11
C ARG A 15 11.34 2.33 -20.76
N VAL A 16 11.79 1.23 -20.14
CA VAL A 16 12.82 0.38 -20.75
C VAL A 16 12.31 -0.25 -22.04
N PHE A 17 11.10 -0.80 -22.04
CA PHE A 17 10.50 -1.38 -23.25
C PHE A 17 10.27 -0.32 -24.34
N ALA A 18 9.78 0.88 -23.99
CA ALA A 18 9.59 1.97 -24.96
C ALA A 18 10.92 2.38 -25.63
N ARG A 19 12.00 2.58 -24.84
CA ARG A 19 13.34 2.89 -25.35
C ARG A 19 13.87 1.79 -26.28
N ASN A 20 13.68 0.52 -25.91
CA ASN A 20 14.10 -0.61 -26.74
C ASN A 20 13.34 -0.64 -28.08
N HIS A 21 12.06 -0.31 -28.07
CA HIS A 21 11.24 -0.18 -29.28
C HIS A 21 11.79 0.89 -30.22
N GLU A 22 12.06 2.08 -29.69
CA GLU A 22 12.62 3.22 -30.43
C GLU A 22 14.01 2.88 -31.02
N ALA A 23 14.90 2.35 -30.19
CA ALA A 23 16.26 2.02 -30.61
C ALA A 23 16.34 0.96 -31.73
N ARG A 24 15.31 0.11 -31.84
CA ARG A 24 15.22 -0.93 -32.87
C ARG A 24 14.40 -0.49 -34.09
N GLY A 25 13.82 0.69 -34.07
CA GLY A 25 13.00 1.20 -35.17
C GLY A 25 11.75 0.37 -35.44
N TRP A 26 11.15 -0.22 -34.40
CA TRP A 26 9.95 -1.06 -34.54
C TRP A 26 8.73 -0.21 -34.90
N LEU A 27 7.75 -0.83 -35.56
CA LEU A 27 6.51 -0.15 -35.97
C LEU A 27 5.59 0.14 -34.79
N GLY A 28 4.86 1.23 -34.86
CA GLY A 28 3.86 1.64 -33.88
C GLY A 28 4.40 2.64 -32.86
N ARG A 29 3.66 2.83 -31.77
CA ARG A 29 3.97 3.83 -30.73
C ARG A 29 4.81 3.21 -29.62
N PRO A 30 6.03 3.70 -29.34
CA PRO A 30 6.89 3.17 -28.28
C PRO A 30 6.23 3.13 -26.90
N GLN A 31 5.48 4.16 -26.54
CA GLN A 31 4.80 4.26 -25.25
C GLN A 31 3.73 3.17 -25.08
N THR A 32 2.96 2.91 -26.14
CA THR A 32 1.97 1.83 -26.13
C THR A 32 2.62 0.45 -26.00
N PHE A 33 3.71 0.22 -26.75
CA PHE A 33 4.50 -0.99 -26.64
C PHE A 33 5.08 -1.15 -25.24
N GLY A 34 5.62 -0.08 -24.68
CA GLY A 34 6.18 -0.04 -23.33
C GLY A 34 5.14 -0.42 -22.26
N ALA A 35 3.97 0.19 -22.29
CA ALA A 35 2.88 -0.11 -21.36
C ALA A 35 2.41 -1.57 -21.48
N ASN A 36 2.17 -2.06 -22.69
CA ASN A 36 1.74 -3.44 -22.93
C ASN A 36 2.80 -4.46 -22.47
N GLY A 37 4.08 -4.19 -22.78
CA GLY A 37 5.19 -5.03 -22.34
C GLY A 37 5.32 -5.10 -20.82
N ALA A 38 5.11 -3.98 -20.13
CA ALA A 38 5.16 -3.94 -18.67
C ALA A 38 3.99 -4.71 -18.02
N ILE A 39 2.78 -4.64 -18.60
CA ILE A 39 1.63 -5.44 -18.14
C ILE A 39 1.95 -6.94 -18.29
N LEU A 40 2.39 -7.38 -19.46
CA LEU A 40 2.73 -8.78 -19.70
C LEU A 40 3.89 -9.28 -18.82
N LEU A 41 4.85 -8.40 -18.49
CA LEU A 41 5.91 -8.73 -17.53
C LEU A 41 5.32 -8.96 -16.14
N GLY A 42 4.38 -8.12 -15.72
CA GLY A 42 3.68 -8.29 -14.44
C GLY A 42 2.90 -9.61 -14.38
N ASP A 43 2.17 -9.96 -15.43
CA ASP A 43 1.42 -11.22 -15.54
C ASP A 43 2.36 -12.44 -15.49
N LEU A 44 3.49 -12.37 -16.19
CA LEU A 44 4.52 -13.41 -16.14
C LEU A 44 5.07 -13.57 -14.72
N LEU A 45 5.44 -12.49 -14.05
CA LEU A 45 5.98 -12.54 -12.68
C LEU A 45 4.96 -13.11 -11.69
N LEU A 46 3.68 -12.76 -11.84
CA LEU A 46 2.60 -13.31 -11.01
C LEU A 46 2.42 -14.81 -11.27
N SER A 47 2.50 -15.24 -12.51
CA SER A 47 2.44 -16.68 -12.88
C SER A 47 3.61 -17.46 -12.29
N LEU A 48 4.83 -16.92 -12.37
CA LEU A 48 6.03 -17.52 -11.77
C LEU A 48 5.92 -17.59 -10.23
N ALA A 49 5.41 -16.56 -9.59
CA ALA A 49 5.17 -16.59 -8.14
C ALA A 49 4.17 -17.70 -7.74
N GLY A 50 3.13 -17.92 -8.56
CA GLY A 50 2.19 -19.01 -8.38
C GLY A 50 2.83 -20.38 -8.59
N GLU A 51 3.76 -20.51 -9.53
CA GLU A 51 4.54 -21.73 -9.76
C GLU A 51 5.44 -22.05 -8.57
N GLU A 52 6.17 -21.05 -8.03
CA GLU A 52 7.00 -21.20 -6.83
C GLU A 52 6.17 -21.66 -5.61
N MET A 53 5.00 -21.05 -5.39
CA MET A 53 4.10 -21.50 -4.33
C MET A 53 3.59 -22.93 -4.54
N SER A 54 3.47 -23.38 -5.78
CA SER A 54 3.08 -24.76 -6.12
C SER A 54 4.23 -25.76 -5.95
N ALA A 55 5.48 -25.31 -6.14
CA ALA A 55 6.68 -26.12 -5.94
C ALA A 55 6.92 -26.48 -4.47
N LEU A 56 6.31 -25.76 -3.53
CA LEU A 56 6.29 -26.12 -2.09
C LEU A 56 5.48 -27.39 -1.81
N ALA A 57 4.84 -27.99 -2.82
CA ALA A 57 4.05 -29.21 -2.66
C ALA A 57 4.85 -30.29 -1.91
N PRO A 58 4.22 -30.96 -0.93
CA PRO A 58 4.92 -31.95 -0.11
C PRO A 58 5.41 -33.11 -0.96
N SER A 59 6.65 -33.55 -0.71
CA SER A 59 7.14 -34.80 -1.29
C SER A 59 6.25 -35.98 -0.84
N ARG A 60 6.18 -37.07 -1.61
CA ARG A 60 5.39 -38.24 -1.27
C ARG A 60 5.70 -38.86 0.13
N ALA A 61 6.84 -38.48 0.74
CA ALA A 61 7.27 -38.89 2.07
C ALA A 61 6.87 -37.90 3.19
N SER A 62 6.15 -36.81 2.89
CA SER A 62 5.80 -35.81 3.88
C SER A 62 4.61 -36.23 4.75
N SER A 63 4.63 -35.82 6.03
CA SER A 63 3.52 -36.06 6.98
C SER A 63 2.24 -35.35 6.49
N GLN A 64 1.08 -35.85 6.94
CA GLN A 64 -0.21 -35.22 6.67
C GLN A 64 -0.26 -33.76 7.15
N THR A 65 0.42 -33.45 8.25
CA THR A 65 0.56 -32.08 8.80
C THR A 65 1.26 -31.15 7.83
N ARG A 66 2.35 -31.59 7.18
CA ARG A 66 3.06 -30.78 6.18
C ARG A 66 2.20 -30.54 4.94
N SER A 67 1.43 -31.54 4.54
CA SER A 67 0.51 -31.42 3.39
C SER A 67 -0.61 -30.39 3.66
N SER A 68 -1.14 -30.33 4.88
CA SER A 68 -2.14 -29.32 5.26
C SER A 68 -1.54 -27.92 5.36
N ALA A 69 -0.36 -27.77 5.95
CA ALA A 69 0.36 -26.49 6.05
C ALA A 69 0.56 -25.83 4.67
N VAL A 70 1.10 -26.58 3.72
CA VAL A 70 1.31 -26.09 2.33
C VAL A 70 -0.03 -25.72 1.68
N ARG A 71 -1.08 -26.50 1.88
CA ARG A 71 -2.41 -26.20 1.31
C ARG A 71 -2.99 -24.90 1.90
N TYR A 72 -2.88 -24.67 3.21
CA TYR A 72 -3.33 -23.43 3.83
C TYR A 72 -2.53 -22.23 3.37
N ALA A 73 -1.19 -22.34 3.30
CA ALA A 73 -0.33 -21.29 2.80
C ALA A 73 -0.64 -20.95 1.34
N ARG A 74 -0.89 -21.96 0.50
CA ARG A 74 -1.31 -21.74 -0.89
C ARG A 74 -2.65 -21.02 -0.97
N SER A 75 -3.64 -21.44 -0.18
CA SER A 75 -4.95 -20.76 -0.13
C SER A 75 -4.81 -19.29 0.31
N ALA A 76 -3.94 -19.01 1.29
CA ALA A 76 -3.67 -17.65 1.73
C ALA A 76 -2.98 -16.81 0.64
N PHE A 77 -2.06 -17.40 -0.13
CA PHE A 77 -1.42 -16.75 -1.27
C PHE A 77 -2.43 -16.43 -2.39
N ASP A 78 -3.30 -17.38 -2.75
CA ASP A 78 -4.32 -17.18 -3.78
C ASP A 78 -5.34 -16.10 -3.36
N ALA A 79 -5.71 -16.07 -2.07
CA ALA A 79 -6.54 -15.00 -1.51
C ALA A 79 -5.84 -13.64 -1.57
N MET A 80 -4.55 -13.57 -1.20
CA MET A 80 -3.74 -12.36 -1.26
C MET A 80 -3.67 -11.79 -2.68
N THR A 81 -3.37 -12.63 -3.67
CA THR A 81 -3.24 -12.19 -5.07
C THR A 81 -4.55 -11.68 -5.65
N THR A 82 -5.67 -12.32 -5.29
CA THR A 82 -7.01 -11.86 -5.67
C THR A 82 -7.35 -10.53 -4.99
N GLU A 83 -7.09 -10.42 -3.68
CA GLU A 83 -7.41 -9.23 -2.90
C GLU A 83 -6.62 -8.00 -3.35
N VAL A 84 -5.32 -8.13 -3.60
CA VAL A 84 -4.50 -7.01 -4.07
C VAL A 84 -4.92 -6.52 -5.45
N ALA A 85 -5.36 -7.41 -6.35
CA ALA A 85 -5.89 -7.01 -7.65
C ALA A 85 -7.18 -6.17 -7.52
N LEU A 86 -8.08 -6.58 -6.63
CA LEU A 86 -9.29 -5.81 -6.32
C LEU A 86 -8.94 -4.47 -5.64
N GLY A 87 -8.01 -4.48 -4.69
CA GLY A 87 -7.52 -3.26 -4.03
C GLY A 87 -6.90 -2.27 -5.03
N GLN A 88 -6.12 -2.76 -5.98
CA GLN A 88 -5.55 -1.94 -7.05
C GLN A 88 -6.64 -1.36 -7.98
N PHE A 89 -7.69 -2.12 -8.27
CA PHE A 89 -8.84 -1.60 -9.03
C PHE A 89 -9.57 -0.49 -8.27
N LEU A 90 -9.78 -0.65 -6.95
CA LEU A 90 -10.39 0.38 -6.11
C LEU A 90 -9.57 1.67 -6.10
N ASP A 91 -8.24 1.57 -6.05
CA ASP A 91 -7.32 2.69 -6.11
C ASP A 91 -7.47 3.46 -7.44
N VAL A 92 -7.27 2.78 -8.57
CA VAL A 92 -7.45 3.38 -9.90
C VAL A 92 -8.83 4.00 -10.07
N ARG A 93 -9.88 3.32 -9.57
CA ARG A 93 -11.24 3.87 -9.59
C ARG A 93 -11.33 5.16 -8.78
N SER A 94 -10.79 5.18 -7.56
CA SER A 94 -10.87 6.34 -6.66
C SER A 94 -10.20 7.58 -7.23
N GLU A 95 -9.04 7.42 -7.87
CA GLU A 95 -8.31 8.50 -8.57
C GLU A 95 -9.17 9.18 -9.66
N ASN A 96 -10.05 8.42 -10.31
CA ASN A 96 -10.90 8.90 -11.41
C ASN A 96 -12.28 9.42 -10.97
N LEU A 97 -12.63 9.33 -9.68
CA LEU A 97 -13.90 9.87 -9.20
C LEU A 97 -13.85 11.40 -9.12
N PRO A 98 -14.97 12.10 -9.44
CA PRO A 98 -15.05 13.54 -9.25
C PRO A 98 -14.93 13.91 -7.77
N LEU A 99 -14.42 15.11 -7.49
CA LEU A 99 -14.45 15.66 -6.15
C LEU A 99 -15.88 16.02 -5.74
N PRO A 100 -16.26 15.84 -4.47
CA PRO A 100 -17.66 15.95 -4.00
C PRO A 100 -18.05 17.41 -3.69
N TRP A 101 -18.01 18.28 -4.70
CA TRP A 101 -18.25 19.72 -4.56
C TRP A 101 -19.66 20.09 -4.08
N ASP A 102 -20.64 19.26 -4.40
CA ASP A 102 -22.07 19.44 -4.14
C ASP A 102 -22.53 18.79 -2.82
N GLN A 103 -21.60 18.25 -2.02
CA GLN A 103 -21.90 17.55 -0.79
C GLN A 103 -21.45 18.34 0.43
N GLU A 104 -22.11 18.06 1.58
CA GLU A 104 -21.66 18.60 2.86
C GLU A 104 -20.23 18.13 3.15
N PRO A 105 -19.27 19.06 3.41
CA PRO A 105 -17.84 18.72 3.46
C PRO A 105 -17.47 17.64 4.46
N GLY A 106 -18.06 17.68 5.67
CA GLY A 106 -17.77 16.69 6.71
C GLY A 106 -18.30 15.29 6.38
N ALA A 107 -19.48 15.20 5.75
CA ALA A 107 -20.02 13.91 5.28
C ALA A 107 -19.20 13.36 4.11
N ALA A 108 -18.82 14.22 3.17
CA ALA A 108 -17.96 13.88 2.06
C ALA A 108 -16.59 13.37 2.55
N ALA A 109 -15.96 14.07 3.49
CA ALA A 109 -14.68 13.69 4.07
C ALA A 109 -14.73 12.32 4.75
N ARG A 110 -15.75 12.04 5.57
CA ARG A 110 -15.91 10.72 6.20
C ARG A 110 -16.04 9.59 5.17
N ARG A 111 -16.80 9.81 4.09
CA ARG A 111 -16.93 8.83 3.01
C ARG A 111 -15.59 8.62 2.31
N MET A 112 -14.91 9.69 1.91
CA MET A 112 -13.59 9.64 1.27
C MET A 112 -12.57 8.91 2.16
N GLN A 113 -12.57 9.17 3.47
CA GLN A 113 -11.69 8.52 4.43
C GLN A 113 -11.96 7.01 4.50
N ASN A 114 -13.22 6.58 4.55
CA ASN A 114 -13.58 5.16 4.57
C ASN A 114 -13.19 4.46 3.27
N GLU A 115 -13.38 5.11 2.13
CA GLU A 115 -12.95 4.59 0.81
C GLU A 115 -11.42 4.48 0.74
N ALA A 116 -10.69 5.50 1.18
CA ALA A 116 -9.23 5.49 1.23
C ALA A 116 -8.68 4.40 2.17
N LEU A 117 -9.25 4.24 3.37
CA LEU A 117 -8.87 3.14 4.28
C LEU A 117 -9.18 1.76 3.69
N SER A 118 -10.24 1.62 2.90
CA SER A 118 -10.50 0.37 2.17
C SER A 118 -9.41 0.08 1.15
N VAL A 119 -8.99 1.08 0.37
CA VAL A 119 -7.85 0.96 -0.56
C VAL A 119 -6.57 0.58 0.19
N VAL A 120 -6.24 1.29 1.27
CA VAL A 120 -5.06 1.01 2.10
C VAL A 120 -5.04 -0.46 2.57
N ARG A 121 -6.17 -0.98 3.06
CA ARG A 121 -6.26 -2.38 3.51
C ARG A 121 -5.99 -3.37 2.39
N HIS A 122 -6.75 -3.26 1.30
CA HIS A 122 -6.76 -4.28 0.25
C HIS A 122 -5.60 -4.18 -0.73
N LYS A 123 -5.15 -2.95 -1.03
CA LYS A 123 -4.04 -2.71 -1.96
C LYS A 123 -2.67 -2.85 -1.29
N SER A 124 -2.54 -2.50 0.01
CA SER A 124 -1.24 -2.34 0.67
C SER A 124 -1.08 -3.18 1.92
N ALA A 125 -1.83 -2.91 2.99
CA ALA A 125 -1.61 -3.50 4.31
C ALA A 125 -1.62 -5.03 4.31
N ARG A 126 -2.63 -5.61 3.69
CA ARG A 126 -2.81 -7.06 3.69
C ARG A 126 -1.81 -7.77 2.81
N TYR A 127 -1.56 -7.26 1.61
CA TYR A 127 -0.64 -7.91 0.69
C TYR A 127 0.82 -7.77 1.11
N SER A 128 1.22 -6.67 1.73
CA SER A 128 2.63 -6.40 2.05
C SER A 128 3.06 -6.86 3.45
N VAL A 129 2.12 -6.95 4.40
CA VAL A 129 2.43 -7.31 5.80
C VAL A 129 1.60 -8.51 6.27
N ARG A 130 0.26 -8.40 6.32
CA ARG A 130 -0.60 -9.41 6.93
C ARG A 130 -0.47 -10.79 6.27
N HIS A 131 -0.65 -10.87 4.96
CA HIS A 131 -0.60 -12.16 4.24
C HIS A 131 0.79 -12.78 4.23
N PRO A 132 1.90 -12.07 3.99
CA PRO A 132 3.24 -12.64 4.10
C PRO A 132 3.53 -13.26 5.46
N LEU A 133 3.15 -12.59 6.55
CA LEU A 133 3.29 -13.13 7.92
C LEU A 133 2.47 -14.41 8.09
N LEU A 134 1.20 -14.39 7.70
CA LEU A 134 0.34 -15.58 7.80
C LEU A 134 0.84 -16.74 6.93
N ILE A 135 1.26 -16.49 5.70
CA ILE A 135 1.80 -17.53 4.81
C ILE A 135 3.03 -18.19 5.44
N GLY A 136 3.96 -17.39 5.97
CA GLY A 136 5.14 -17.90 6.67
C GLY A 136 4.78 -18.73 7.89
N ALA A 137 3.87 -18.27 8.72
CA ALA A 137 3.41 -18.97 9.92
C ALA A 137 2.67 -20.28 9.58
N LEU A 138 1.81 -20.26 8.54
CA LEU A 138 1.11 -21.46 8.05
C LEU A 138 2.09 -22.51 7.53
N LEU A 139 3.14 -22.12 6.80
CA LEU A 139 4.20 -23.02 6.36
C LEU A 139 4.98 -23.63 7.55
N ALA A 140 5.11 -22.87 8.64
CA ALA A 140 5.69 -23.36 9.88
C ALA A 140 4.75 -24.28 10.69
N GLY A 141 3.50 -24.44 10.25
CA GLY A 141 2.53 -25.35 10.87
C GLY A 141 1.52 -24.67 11.80
N LEU A 142 1.38 -23.34 11.73
CA LEU A 142 0.34 -22.62 12.49
C LEU A 142 -1.06 -23.13 12.10
N ASP A 143 -1.91 -23.31 13.10
CA ASP A 143 -3.35 -23.58 12.88
C ASP A 143 -4.04 -22.30 12.39
N PRO A 144 -4.61 -22.30 11.15
CA PRO A 144 -5.29 -21.13 10.60
C PRO A 144 -6.56 -20.70 11.37
N SER A 145 -7.12 -21.58 12.18
CA SER A 145 -8.33 -21.34 12.99
C SER A 145 -8.04 -20.98 14.46
N GLY A 146 -6.77 -20.93 14.83
CA GLY A 146 -6.35 -20.63 16.21
C GLY A 146 -6.24 -19.12 16.47
N THR A 147 -6.29 -18.76 17.78
CA THR A 147 -6.15 -17.36 18.25
C THR A 147 -4.82 -16.73 17.85
N THR A 148 -3.75 -17.51 17.80
CA THR A 148 -2.43 -17.06 17.33
C THR A 148 -2.50 -16.55 15.90
N ALA A 149 -3.25 -17.23 15.01
CA ALA A 149 -3.43 -16.77 13.62
C ALA A 149 -4.26 -15.47 13.56
N GLU A 150 -5.28 -15.34 14.42
CA GLU A 150 -6.08 -14.11 14.53
C GLU A 150 -5.24 -12.92 15.00
N HIS A 151 -4.44 -13.10 16.05
CA HIS A 151 -3.58 -12.04 16.59
C HIS A 151 -2.47 -11.66 15.60
N LEU A 152 -1.86 -12.64 14.93
CA LEU A 152 -0.85 -12.36 13.89
C LEU A 152 -1.46 -11.61 12.69
N ALA A 153 -2.69 -11.97 12.32
CA ALA A 153 -3.43 -11.27 11.26
C ALA A 153 -3.75 -9.83 11.66
N ALA A 154 -4.20 -9.60 12.90
CA ALA A 154 -4.49 -8.27 13.43
C ALA A 154 -3.22 -7.41 13.48
N PHE A 155 -2.12 -7.95 14.01
CA PHE A 155 -0.80 -7.30 14.00
C PHE A 155 -0.41 -6.86 12.58
N GLY A 156 -0.44 -7.79 11.63
CA GLY A 156 -0.03 -7.51 10.25
C GLY A 156 -0.94 -6.52 9.53
N GLU A 157 -2.24 -6.50 9.82
CA GLU A 157 -3.19 -5.54 9.25
C GLU A 157 -2.94 -4.13 9.81
N ASP A 158 -2.85 -3.98 11.13
CA ASP A 158 -2.68 -2.68 11.76
C ASP A 158 -1.31 -2.05 11.44
N VAL A 159 -0.22 -2.81 11.52
CA VAL A 159 1.13 -2.36 11.11
C VAL A 159 1.15 -2.00 9.62
N GLY A 160 0.51 -2.80 8.78
CA GLY A 160 0.42 -2.54 7.35
C GLY A 160 -0.38 -1.28 7.00
N ILE A 161 -1.46 -0.99 7.74
CA ILE A 161 -2.21 0.27 7.59
C ILE A 161 -1.33 1.45 8.01
N ALA A 162 -0.71 1.39 9.19
CA ALA A 162 0.17 2.46 9.67
C ALA A 162 1.33 2.72 8.70
N PHE A 163 1.91 1.67 8.12
CA PHE A 163 2.94 1.76 7.10
C PHE A 163 2.46 2.52 5.85
N GLN A 164 1.28 2.17 5.31
CA GLN A 164 0.77 2.84 4.10
C GLN A 164 0.38 4.28 4.38
N LEU A 165 -0.24 4.57 5.51
CA LEU A 165 -0.56 5.95 5.89
C LEU A 165 0.72 6.79 6.04
N ARG A 166 1.81 6.22 6.55
CA ARG A 166 3.12 6.88 6.59
C ARG A 166 3.67 7.11 5.18
N ASP A 167 3.52 6.17 4.26
CA ASP A 167 3.92 6.33 2.86
C ASP A 167 3.13 7.45 2.18
N ASP A 168 1.83 7.57 2.47
CA ASP A 168 0.95 8.65 1.97
C ASP A 168 1.36 10.03 2.53
N ASP A 169 1.80 10.14 3.80
CA ASP A 169 2.38 11.38 4.36
C ASP A 169 3.67 11.76 3.63
N LEU A 170 4.56 10.77 3.42
CA LEU A 170 5.81 10.95 2.68
C LEU A 170 5.58 11.30 1.20
N GLY A 171 4.49 10.83 0.60
CA GLY A 171 4.10 11.18 -0.77
C GLY A 171 3.81 12.67 -0.96
N VAL A 172 3.46 13.38 0.11
CA VAL A 172 3.22 14.83 0.11
C VAL A 172 4.42 15.61 0.67
N PHE A 173 4.96 15.17 1.81
CA PHE A 173 5.95 15.91 2.61
C PHE A 173 7.38 15.36 2.50
N GLY A 174 7.54 14.17 1.94
CA GLY A 174 8.84 13.51 1.85
C GLY A 174 9.82 14.25 0.94
N SER A 175 11.08 14.32 1.34
CA SER A 175 12.13 14.86 0.49
C SER A 175 12.41 13.94 -0.71
N PRO A 176 12.78 14.48 -1.88
CA PRO A 176 13.16 13.65 -3.04
C PRO A 176 14.32 12.68 -2.74
N GLN A 177 15.18 13.03 -1.80
CA GLN A 177 16.30 12.19 -1.36
C GLN A 177 15.82 10.95 -0.59
N ALA A 178 14.74 11.09 0.20
CA ALA A 178 14.20 10.00 1.00
C ALA A 178 13.24 9.10 0.19
N THR A 179 12.42 9.70 -0.69
CA THR A 179 11.37 8.99 -1.42
C THR A 179 11.80 8.50 -2.80
N GLY A 180 12.84 9.14 -3.39
CA GLY A 180 13.24 8.91 -4.78
C GLY A 180 12.26 9.49 -5.80
N LYS A 181 11.27 10.30 -5.35
CA LYS A 181 10.24 10.95 -6.16
C LYS A 181 10.18 12.45 -5.85
N PRO A 182 9.67 13.31 -6.75
CA PRO A 182 9.38 14.70 -6.42
C PRO A 182 8.39 14.83 -5.25
N ALA A 183 8.56 15.84 -4.41
CA ALA A 183 7.58 16.12 -3.36
C ALA A 183 6.18 16.38 -3.97
N GLY A 184 5.13 15.88 -3.32
CA GLY A 184 3.76 16.05 -3.78
C GLY A 184 3.38 15.25 -5.03
N ASP A 185 4.15 14.23 -5.39
CA ASP A 185 3.86 13.37 -6.54
C ASP A 185 2.47 12.71 -6.42
N ASP A 186 2.08 12.30 -5.23
CA ASP A 186 0.77 11.72 -4.96
C ASP A 186 -0.39 12.69 -5.23
N LEU A 187 -0.18 13.99 -5.03
CA LEU A 187 -1.17 15.03 -5.39
C LEU A 187 -1.30 15.16 -6.91
N ARG A 188 -0.17 15.19 -7.63
CA ARG A 188 -0.17 15.25 -9.10
C ARG A 188 -0.80 14.02 -9.74
N GLU A 189 -0.58 12.83 -9.16
CA GLU A 189 -1.19 11.59 -9.61
C GLU A 189 -2.70 11.51 -9.27
N GLY A 190 -3.17 12.35 -8.36
CA GLY A 190 -4.59 12.40 -7.98
C GLY A 190 -5.00 11.35 -6.96
N LYS A 191 -4.06 10.79 -6.19
CA LYS A 191 -4.33 9.77 -5.18
C LYS A 191 -5.32 10.25 -4.12
N ARG A 192 -6.31 9.44 -3.84
CA ARG A 192 -7.37 9.69 -2.85
C ARG A 192 -7.00 9.11 -1.50
N THR A 193 -6.05 9.74 -0.82
CA THR A 193 -5.52 9.27 0.47
C THR A 193 -6.40 9.69 1.65
N VAL A 194 -6.16 9.08 2.82
CA VAL A 194 -6.78 9.49 4.10
C VAL A 194 -6.40 10.94 4.43
N LEU A 195 -5.15 11.33 4.16
CA LEU A 195 -4.67 12.69 4.38
C LEU A 195 -5.47 13.71 3.56
N LEU A 196 -5.73 13.41 2.28
CA LEU A 196 -6.56 14.24 1.41
C LEU A 196 -8.01 14.34 1.92
N ALA A 197 -8.60 13.23 2.38
CA ALA A 197 -9.94 13.23 2.94
C ALA A 197 -10.06 14.09 4.19
N LEU A 198 -9.06 14.02 5.08
CA LEU A 198 -8.98 14.87 6.28
C LEU A 198 -8.85 16.36 5.93
N THR A 199 -8.03 16.68 4.93
CA THR A 199 -7.87 18.05 4.42
C THR A 199 -9.18 18.59 3.88
N TRP A 200 -9.88 17.80 3.04
CA TRP A 200 -11.19 18.17 2.49
C TRP A 200 -12.21 18.57 3.54
N GLY A 201 -12.26 17.84 4.66
CA GLY A 201 -13.21 18.08 5.73
C GLY A 201 -12.85 19.26 6.66
N ARG A 202 -11.56 19.63 6.71
CA ARG A 202 -11.04 20.62 7.67
C ARG A 202 -10.83 22.00 7.06
N CYS A 203 -10.51 22.10 5.77
CA CYS A 203 -10.31 23.37 5.12
C CYS A 203 -11.65 24.03 4.72
N ASP A 204 -11.59 25.34 4.49
CA ASP A 204 -12.71 26.12 3.96
C ASP A 204 -12.91 25.86 2.44
N GLU A 205 -13.83 26.58 1.83
CA GLU A 205 -14.13 26.44 0.40
C GLU A 205 -12.95 26.87 -0.49
N ALA A 206 -12.19 27.90 -0.08
CA ALA A 206 -11.01 28.35 -0.80
C ALA A 206 -9.91 27.29 -0.77
N GLY A 207 -9.68 26.68 0.41
CA GLY A 207 -8.74 25.58 0.58
C GLY A 207 -9.13 24.35 -0.24
N ARG A 208 -10.41 23.98 -0.30
CA ARG A 208 -10.87 22.88 -1.18
C ARG A 208 -10.64 23.17 -2.66
N ARG A 209 -10.83 24.42 -3.09
CA ARG A 209 -10.52 24.82 -4.48
C ARG A 209 -9.03 24.75 -4.77
N MET A 210 -8.17 25.19 -3.83
CA MET A 210 -6.72 25.10 -3.94
C MET A 210 -6.30 23.61 -4.05
N LEU A 211 -6.77 22.76 -3.15
CA LEU A 211 -6.52 21.31 -3.20
C LEU A 211 -6.95 20.70 -4.54
N GLY A 212 -8.16 21.03 -5.02
CA GLY A 212 -8.70 20.53 -6.28
C GLY A 212 -7.95 20.99 -7.51
N SER A 213 -7.24 22.12 -7.46
CA SER A 213 -6.47 22.64 -8.61
C SER A 213 -5.19 21.87 -8.89
N VAL A 214 -4.62 21.21 -7.89
CA VAL A 214 -3.38 20.43 -8.04
C VAL A 214 -3.65 18.92 -8.20
N LEU A 215 -4.81 18.47 -7.75
CA LEU A 215 -5.14 17.04 -7.73
C LEU A 215 -5.36 16.50 -9.13
N ALA A 216 -4.66 15.43 -9.49
CA ALA A 216 -4.64 14.85 -10.82
C ALA A 216 -4.21 15.87 -11.93
N ASN A 217 -3.36 16.82 -11.56
CA ASN A 217 -2.82 17.81 -12.47
C ASN A 217 -1.30 17.61 -12.63
N PRO A 218 -0.83 16.96 -13.70
CA PRO A 218 0.60 16.73 -13.93
C PRO A 218 1.39 18.02 -14.18
N GLU A 219 0.71 19.13 -14.52
CA GLU A 219 1.31 20.44 -14.75
C GLU A 219 1.35 21.31 -13.47
N ALA A 220 0.90 20.78 -12.33
CA ALA A 220 0.96 21.50 -11.06
C ALA A 220 2.41 21.84 -10.71
N THR A 221 2.69 23.11 -10.45
CA THR A 221 4.03 23.60 -10.14
C THR A 221 4.45 23.21 -8.72
N GLU A 222 5.74 23.23 -8.44
CA GLU A 222 6.24 22.99 -7.08
C GLU A 222 5.72 24.04 -6.08
N GLU A 223 5.52 25.29 -6.51
CA GLU A 223 4.93 26.33 -5.68
C GLU A 223 3.49 25.99 -5.30
N GLN A 224 2.65 25.58 -6.24
CA GLN A 224 1.27 25.15 -5.97
C GLN A 224 1.21 23.94 -5.06
N ILE A 225 2.11 22.97 -5.24
CA ILE A 225 2.24 21.81 -4.34
C ILE A 225 2.63 22.25 -2.93
N GLY A 226 3.59 23.19 -2.81
CA GLY A 226 4.01 23.76 -1.53
C GLY A 226 2.87 24.51 -0.81
N GLU A 227 2.05 25.27 -1.54
CA GLU A 227 0.86 25.93 -0.98
C GLU A 227 -0.17 24.92 -0.45
N VAL A 228 -0.40 23.83 -1.17
CA VAL A 228 -1.30 22.75 -0.71
C VAL A 228 -0.71 22.00 0.48
N ALA A 229 0.59 21.74 0.50
CA ALA A 229 1.25 21.13 1.66
C ALA A 229 1.11 22.02 2.91
N ALA A 230 1.31 23.32 2.77
CA ALA A 230 1.07 24.29 3.87
C ALA A 230 -0.40 24.29 4.32
N LEU A 231 -1.36 24.27 3.40
CA LEU A 231 -2.78 24.15 3.71
C LEU A 231 -3.10 22.88 4.53
N ILE A 232 -2.50 21.75 4.17
CA ILE A 232 -2.69 20.47 4.89
C ILE A 232 -2.19 20.56 6.34
N GLU A 233 -1.06 21.23 6.56
CA GLU A 233 -0.53 21.48 7.90
C GLU A 233 -1.41 22.48 8.68
N ASP A 234 -1.70 23.63 8.10
CA ASP A 234 -2.42 24.73 8.74
C ASP A 234 -3.86 24.36 9.14
N CYS A 235 -4.56 23.54 8.34
CA CYS A 235 -5.89 23.05 8.69
C CYS A 235 -5.87 21.88 9.71
N GLY A 236 -4.70 21.45 10.15
CA GLY A 236 -4.51 20.36 11.12
C GLY A 236 -4.81 18.96 10.56
N ALA A 237 -4.87 18.79 9.24
CA ALA A 237 -5.12 17.49 8.62
C ALA A 237 -3.95 16.53 8.82
N ARG A 238 -2.70 17.03 8.72
CA ARG A 238 -1.49 16.23 8.95
C ARG A 238 -1.41 15.72 10.39
N ALA A 239 -1.73 16.58 11.37
CA ALA A 239 -1.77 16.17 12.78
C ALA A 239 -2.82 15.07 13.03
N ALA A 240 -4.03 15.22 12.48
CA ALA A 240 -5.06 14.19 12.59
C ALA A 240 -4.70 12.90 11.85
N HIS A 241 -3.96 12.97 10.76
CA HIS A 241 -3.44 11.81 10.05
C HIS A 241 -2.39 11.06 10.90
N GLU A 242 -1.50 11.78 11.55
CA GLU A 242 -0.52 11.23 12.49
C GLU A 242 -1.17 10.52 13.69
N GLU A 243 -2.28 11.06 14.21
CA GLU A 243 -3.08 10.40 15.26
C GLU A 243 -3.63 9.03 14.78
N ILE A 244 -4.06 8.92 13.52
CA ILE A 244 -4.55 7.66 12.95
C ILE A 244 -3.40 6.67 12.79
N ILE A 245 -2.22 7.11 12.32
CA ILE A 245 -1.01 6.27 12.25
C ILE A 245 -0.66 5.74 13.63
N ALA A 246 -0.60 6.61 14.64
CA ALA A 246 -0.29 6.24 16.02
C ALA A 246 -1.29 5.23 16.59
N ALA A 247 -2.60 5.41 16.33
CA ALA A 247 -3.64 4.50 16.78
C ALA A 247 -3.49 3.09 16.19
N HIS A 248 -3.16 2.98 14.89
CA HIS A 248 -2.90 1.69 14.26
C HIS A 248 -1.59 1.04 14.75
N ARG A 249 -0.53 1.81 14.97
CA ARG A 249 0.70 1.29 15.61
C ARG A 249 0.41 0.70 16.98
N GLU A 250 -0.35 1.41 17.80
CA GLU A 250 -0.70 0.93 19.14
C GLU A 250 -1.60 -0.32 19.08
N ALA A 251 -2.52 -0.40 18.11
CA ALA A 251 -3.33 -1.60 17.90
C ALA A 251 -2.46 -2.80 17.48
N GLY A 252 -1.48 -2.60 16.61
CA GLY A 252 -0.48 -3.61 16.25
C GLY A 252 0.33 -4.07 17.46
N ASN A 253 0.83 -3.15 18.29
CA ASN A 253 1.57 -3.50 19.50
C ASN A 253 0.72 -4.33 20.48
N ARG A 254 -0.55 -3.96 20.70
CA ARG A 254 -1.47 -4.77 21.52
C ARG A 254 -1.70 -6.17 20.95
N ALA A 255 -1.75 -6.34 19.64
CA ALA A 255 -1.84 -7.65 19.01
C ALA A 255 -0.56 -8.48 19.24
N LEU A 256 0.60 -7.83 19.18
CA LEU A 256 1.90 -8.45 19.46
C LEU A 256 2.03 -8.89 20.92
N GLU A 257 1.56 -8.08 21.88
CA GLU A 257 1.51 -8.44 23.30
C GLU A 257 0.66 -9.71 23.52
N ARG A 258 -0.53 -9.78 22.89
CA ARG A 258 -1.40 -10.96 22.96
C ARG A 258 -0.73 -12.21 22.39
N LEU A 259 0.03 -12.08 21.29
CA LEU A 259 0.84 -13.18 20.74
C LEU A 259 1.89 -13.66 21.77
N GLY A 260 2.48 -12.75 22.52
CA GLY A 260 3.42 -13.07 23.59
C GLY A 260 2.76 -13.84 24.76
N ASP A 261 1.58 -13.41 25.17
CA ASP A 261 0.82 -14.03 26.26
C ASP A 261 0.40 -15.47 25.94
N GLU A 262 0.20 -15.82 24.67
CA GLU A 262 -0.12 -17.19 24.26
C GLU A 262 1.06 -18.17 24.40
N GLY A 263 2.29 -17.69 24.42
CA GLY A 263 3.50 -18.50 24.56
C GLY A 263 3.78 -19.46 23.40
N VAL A 264 3.11 -19.29 22.26
CA VAL A 264 3.28 -20.09 21.04
C VAL A 264 4.42 -19.56 20.18
N VAL A 265 4.59 -18.25 20.15
CA VAL A 265 5.62 -17.55 19.37
C VAL A 265 6.85 -17.33 20.28
N SER A 266 8.05 -17.59 19.74
CA SER A 266 9.28 -17.39 20.52
C SER A 266 9.54 -15.92 20.81
N THR A 267 10.20 -15.62 21.95
CA THR A 267 10.60 -14.24 22.31
C THR A 267 11.39 -13.57 21.21
N ALA A 268 12.34 -14.28 20.59
CA ALA A 268 13.13 -13.73 19.47
C ALA A 268 12.25 -13.34 18.28
N SER A 269 11.24 -14.14 17.93
CA SER A 269 10.31 -13.80 16.84
C SER A 269 9.43 -12.61 17.20
N LEU A 270 9.02 -12.46 18.46
CA LEU A 270 8.27 -11.28 18.92
C LEU A 270 9.13 -10.01 18.85
N GLU A 271 10.41 -10.10 19.22
CA GLU A 271 11.38 -9.00 19.10
C GLU A 271 11.57 -8.62 17.62
N ASP A 272 11.72 -9.59 16.72
CA ASP A 272 11.83 -9.35 15.27
C ASP A 272 10.59 -8.66 14.70
N LEU A 273 9.39 -9.08 15.14
CA LEU A 273 8.13 -8.46 14.73
C LEU A 273 8.00 -7.02 15.24
N ALA A 274 8.44 -6.75 16.50
CA ALA A 274 8.46 -5.40 17.05
C ALA A 274 9.41 -4.48 16.27
N VAL A 275 10.61 -4.96 15.95
CA VAL A 275 11.58 -4.23 15.11
C VAL A 275 11.02 -3.96 13.71
N LEU A 276 10.36 -4.94 13.10
CA LEU A 276 9.70 -4.78 11.80
C LEU A 276 8.62 -3.70 11.86
N ALA A 277 7.77 -3.72 12.88
CA ALA A 277 6.72 -2.71 13.06
C ALA A 277 7.32 -1.31 13.19
N ASP A 278 8.38 -1.15 13.98
CA ASP A 278 9.09 0.12 14.15
C ASP A 278 9.68 0.63 12.83
N LEU A 279 10.43 -0.21 12.12
CA LEU A 279 11.03 0.12 10.83
C LEU A 279 10.01 0.52 9.76
N LEU A 280 8.83 -0.09 9.76
CA LEU A 280 7.78 0.21 8.80
C LEU A 280 7.05 1.52 9.12
N THR A 281 6.86 1.84 10.39
CA THR A 281 5.98 2.94 10.81
C THR A 281 6.70 4.22 11.22
N HIS A 282 7.99 4.15 11.57
CA HIS A 282 8.84 5.30 11.95
C HIS A 282 9.76 5.78 10.81
N ARG A 283 9.38 5.61 9.56
CA ARG A 283 10.14 6.21 8.46
C ARG A 283 10.17 7.73 8.63
N VAL A 284 11.36 8.27 8.88
CA VAL A 284 11.61 9.71 8.90
C VAL A 284 12.06 10.13 7.52
N SER A 285 11.52 11.23 7.04
CA SER A 285 11.90 11.88 5.77
C SER A 285 13.38 12.24 5.72
#